data_272bb547e94d20335e4c3bc3b8cd2bde
#
_entry.id   272bb547e94d20335e4c3bc3b8cd2bde
#
_cell.length_a   1.000
_cell.length_b   1.000
_cell.length_c   1.000
_cell.angle_alpha   90.00
_cell.angle_beta   90.00
_cell.angle_gamma   90.00
#
_symmetry.space_group_name_H-M   'P 1'
#
loop_
_entity.id
_entity.type
_entity.pdbx_description
1 polymer ?
#
loop_
_entity_poly.entity_id
_entity_poly.type
_entity_poly.pdbx_seq_one_letter_code
_entity_poly.pdbx_strand_id
1 'polypeptide(L)'
;HQRGMAVILDWVANHTAWDNPWMKYPSWYTRVNGEVIHPEGTNWQDVADLNFDNKDMRKAMISAMKYWLLAANADGFRCDAADMVPYDFWKQAIDSINALSGRNIILLAEGGRSDHFNAGFQLNYGWDFYGKLKSVWNGQAAGGLYATHRQEQLSTQTGKTRLRFTTNHDESAWDATPMTLFNGQKGALAASSITVFMGGVPLIYGSQEVGRIPALPFFSNAPIDWTANPDMLEAYQEMMAIYTSSP
;
A
#
# COMPACT_ATOMS: atom_id res chain seq x y z
N HIS A 1 -17.12 2.43 -9.36
CA HIS A 1 -18.38 2.21 -8.63
C HIS A 1 -19.43 1.42 -9.45
N GLN A 2 -19.57 1.66 -10.76
CA GLN A 2 -20.58 0.96 -11.59
C GLN A 2 -20.47 -0.58 -11.54
N ARG A 3 -19.33 -1.11 -11.19
CA ARG A 3 -19.08 -2.56 -11.03
C ARG A 3 -19.14 -3.03 -9.57
N GLY A 4 -19.65 -2.22 -8.65
CA GLY A 4 -19.72 -2.54 -7.21
C GLY A 4 -18.38 -2.48 -6.49
N MET A 5 -17.34 -1.89 -7.10
CA MET A 5 -16.01 -1.76 -6.49
C MET A 5 -15.85 -0.42 -5.79
N ALA A 6 -15.27 -0.44 -4.60
CA ALA A 6 -14.76 0.76 -3.95
C ALA A 6 -13.50 1.28 -4.67
N VAL A 7 -13.34 2.60 -4.68
CA VAL A 7 -12.18 3.27 -5.30
C VAL A 7 -11.46 4.09 -4.23
N ILE A 8 -10.23 3.71 -3.93
CA ILE A 8 -9.37 4.46 -3.02
C ILE A 8 -8.28 5.18 -3.80
N LEU A 9 -7.87 6.34 -3.31
CA LEU A 9 -6.81 7.13 -3.92
C LEU A 9 -5.48 6.84 -3.23
N ASP A 10 -4.41 6.83 -4.01
CA ASP A 10 -3.06 6.83 -3.47
C ASP A 10 -2.73 8.21 -2.93
N TRP A 11 -2.40 8.31 -1.63
CA TRP A 11 -2.22 9.56 -0.92
C TRP A 11 -0.81 9.69 -0.38
N VAL A 12 -0.01 10.51 -1.04
CA VAL A 12 1.36 10.82 -0.64
C VAL A 12 1.33 11.96 0.38
N ALA A 13 1.40 11.62 1.68
CA ALA A 13 1.35 12.62 2.74
C ALA A 13 2.73 13.06 3.22
N ASN A 14 3.78 12.26 3.01
CA ASN A 14 5.11 12.51 3.57
C ASN A 14 5.85 13.64 2.87
N HIS A 15 5.67 13.81 1.56
CA HIS A 15 6.46 14.75 0.73
C HIS A 15 5.65 15.27 -0.45
N THR A 16 6.20 16.24 -1.17
CA THR A 16 5.66 16.73 -2.45
C THR A 16 6.78 16.84 -3.48
N ALA A 17 6.43 16.90 -4.76
CA ALA A 17 7.39 17.32 -5.79
C ALA A 17 7.84 18.78 -5.56
N TRP A 18 9.02 19.14 -6.05
CA TRP A 18 9.59 20.48 -5.89
C TRP A 18 8.81 21.60 -6.60
N ASP A 19 8.00 21.27 -7.59
CA ASP A 19 7.13 22.20 -8.32
C ASP A 19 5.72 22.32 -7.71
N ASN A 20 5.47 21.67 -6.57
CA ASN A 20 4.18 21.74 -5.88
C ASN A 20 3.88 23.20 -5.47
N PRO A 21 2.64 23.71 -5.69
CA PRO A 21 2.24 25.07 -5.28
C PRO A 21 2.44 25.39 -3.80
N TRP A 22 2.56 24.39 -2.93
CA TRP A 22 2.85 24.61 -1.50
C TRP A 22 4.28 25.06 -1.24
N MET A 23 5.21 24.94 -2.21
CA MET A 23 6.57 25.45 -2.10
C MET A 23 6.63 26.98 -1.87
N LYS A 24 5.55 27.71 -2.18
CA LYS A 24 5.40 29.12 -1.80
C LYS A 24 5.34 29.36 -0.28
N TYR A 25 5.17 28.29 0.51
CA TYR A 25 5.17 28.31 1.97
C TYR A 25 6.35 27.49 2.52
N PRO A 26 7.59 28.00 2.53
CA PRO A 26 8.76 27.21 2.92
C PRO A 26 8.71 26.66 4.35
N SER A 27 7.92 27.27 5.24
CA SER A 27 7.70 26.78 6.60
C SER A 27 6.86 25.49 6.69
N TRP A 28 6.21 25.11 5.58
CA TRP A 28 5.46 23.85 5.47
C TRP A 28 6.36 22.64 5.19
N TYR A 29 7.63 22.91 4.92
CA TYR A 29 8.64 21.90 4.61
C TYR A 29 9.72 21.83 5.68
N THR A 30 10.30 20.65 5.85
CA THR A 30 11.44 20.44 6.73
C THR A 30 12.66 21.17 6.17
N ARG A 31 13.38 21.87 7.06
CA ARG A 31 14.50 22.71 6.66
C ARG A 31 15.72 22.44 7.52
N VAL A 32 16.88 22.38 6.87
CA VAL A 32 18.19 22.32 7.53
C VAL A 32 19.01 23.49 7.02
N ASN A 33 19.62 24.25 7.92
CA ASN A 33 20.42 25.45 7.61
C ASN A 33 19.68 26.49 6.73
N GLY A 34 18.35 26.53 6.84
CA GLY A 34 17.55 27.47 6.07
C GLY A 34 16.99 26.91 4.75
N GLU A 35 17.51 25.80 4.25
CA GLU A 35 17.11 25.19 2.98
C GLU A 35 16.11 24.05 3.20
N VAL A 36 15.11 23.93 2.30
CA VAL A 36 14.20 22.80 2.27
C VAL A 36 14.96 21.54 1.87
N ILE A 37 14.68 20.42 2.53
CA ILE A 37 15.38 19.16 2.27
C ILE A 37 14.40 18.09 1.73
N HIS A 38 14.94 17.02 1.15
CA HIS A 38 14.21 15.77 0.89
C HIS A 38 14.06 14.97 2.19
N PRO A 39 13.17 13.95 2.25
CA PRO A 39 12.98 13.13 3.45
C PRO A 39 14.28 12.53 3.96
N GLU A 40 14.54 12.73 5.24
CA GLU A 40 15.79 12.30 5.88
C GLU A 40 15.93 10.76 5.83
N GLY A 41 17.14 10.29 5.62
CA GLY A 41 17.45 8.86 5.51
C GLY A 41 17.06 8.22 4.17
N THR A 42 16.59 9.02 3.21
CA THR A 42 16.27 8.55 1.85
C THR A 42 17.25 9.11 0.81
N ASN A 43 17.19 8.57 -0.40
CA ASN A 43 17.84 9.13 -1.58
C ASN A 43 16.86 9.83 -2.54
N TRP A 44 15.70 10.21 -2.07
CA TRP A 44 14.58 10.77 -2.86
C TRP A 44 14.79 12.27 -3.12
N GLN A 45 15.75 12.58 -3.96
CA GLN A 45 16.14 13.98 -4.26
C GLN A 45 15.13 14.75 -5.12
N ASP A 46 14.19 14.06 -5.70
CA ASP A 46 13.13 14.60 -6.56
C ASP A 46 11.90 15.11 -5.80
N VAL A 47 11.91 14.99 -4.46
CA VAL A 47 10.79 15.40 -3.60
C VAL A 47 11.26 16.23 -2.40
N ALA A 48 10.35 17.03 -1.83
CA ALA A 48 10.56 17.90 -0.68
C ALA A 48 9.79 17.37 0.53
N ASP A 49 10.46 17.24 1.68
CA ASP A 49 9.91 16.71 2.93
C ASP A 49 8.94 17.69 3.60
N LEU A 50 7.77 17.20 4.01
CA LEU A 50 6.75 18.04 4.67
C LEU A 50 6.99 18.13 6.18
N ASN A 51 6.87 19.34 6.71
CA ASN A 51 7.06 19.62 8.14
C ASN A 51 5.75 19.41 8.91
N PHE A 52 5.62 18.29 9.58
CA PHE A 52 4.46 17.96 10.40
C PHE A 52 4.34 18.75 11.71
N ASP A 53 5.34 19.52 12.12
CA ASP A 53 5.20 20.46 13.24
C ASP A 53 4.38 21.70 12.83
N ASN A 54 4.26 21.98 11.53
CA ASN A 54 3.49 23.10 11.01
C ASN A 54 1.98 22.78 10.98
N LYS A 55 1.24 23.45 11.83
CA LYS A 55 -0.21 23.22 12.00
C LYS A 55 -1.04 23.62 10.80
N ASP A 56 -0.61 24.61 10.03
CA ASP A 56 -1.35 25.07 8.85
C ASP A 56 -1.13 24.11 7.67
N MET A 57 0.07 23.55 7.53
CA MET A 57 0.33 22.44 6.59
C MET A 57 -0.58 21.25 6.92
N ARG A 58 -0.64 20.80 8.19
CA ARG A 58 -1.54 19.71 8.61
C ARG A 58 -3.01 19.99 8.26
N LYS A 59 -3.50 21.20 8.51
CA LYS A 59 -4.89 21.58 8.16
C LYS A 59 -5.11 21.52 6.66
N ALA A 60 -4.17 22.04 5.87
CA ALA A 60 -4.24 22.03 4.41
C ALA A 60 -4.26 20.58 3.87
N MET A 61 -3.41 19.70 4.40
CA MET A 61 -3.36 18.28 4.05
C MET A 61 -4.70 17.59 4.34
N ILE A 62 -5.25 17.76 5.54
CA ILE A 62 -6.55 17.20 5.93
C ILE A 62 -7.69 17.77 5.06
N SER A 63 -7.65 19.06 4.74
CA SER A 63 -8.64 19.67 3.86
C SER A 63 -8.59 19.12 2.45
N ALA A 64 -7.40 18.82 1.93
CA ALA A 64 -7.22 18.17 0.63
C ALA A 64 -7.76 16.73 0.63
N MET A 65 -7.50 15.94 1.67
CA MET A 65 -8.10 14.61 1.80
C MET A 65 -9.63 14.68 1.80
N LYS A 66 -10.21 15.60 2.59
CA LYS A 66 -11.66 15.81 2.64
C LYS A 66 -12.24 16.20 1.28
N TYR A 67 -11.54 17.05 0.55
CA TYR A 67 -11.97 17.47 -0.79
C TYR A 67 -12.15 16.27 -1.72
N TRP A 68 -11.19 15.34 -1.77
CA TRP A 68 -11.28 14.17 -2.63
C TRP A 68 -12.40 13.20 -2.23
N LEU A 69 -12.68 13.05 -0.94
CA LEU A 69 -13.81 12.25 -0.48
C LEU A 69 -15.15 12.86 -0.89
N LEU A 70 -15.28 14.19 -0.88
CA LEU A 70 -16.52 14.89 -1.18
C LEU A 70 -16.70 15.15 -2.67
N ALA A 71 -15.67 15.68 -3.34
CA ALA A 71 -15.75 16.12 -4.73
C ALA A 71 -15.62 14.96 -5.73
N ALA A 72 -14.72 14.01 -5.46
CA ALA A 72 -14.49 12.86 -6.33
C ALA A 72 -15.26 11.59 -5.88
N ASN A 73 -15.97 11.66 -4.76
CA ASN A 73 -16.65 10.51 -4.17
C ASN A 73 -15.73 9.30 -3.96
N ALA A 74 -14.45 9.54 -3.64
CA ALA A 74 -13.53 8.47 -3.29
C ALA A 74 -14.00 7.71 -2.05
N ASP A 75 -13.73 6.40 -1.97
CA ASP A 75 -14.13 5.57 -0.83
C ASP A 75 -13.04 5.48 0.24
N GLY A 76 -11.87 6.04 -0.01
CA GLY A 76 -10.78 6.05 0.94
C GLY A 76 -9.42 6.35 0.34
N PHE A 77 -8.37 5.97 1.08
CA PHE A 77 -6.98 6.23 0.71
C PHE A 77 -6.07 5.03 1.01
N ARG A 78 -5.14 4.81 0.10
CA ARG A 78 -3.88 4.13 0.41
C ARG A 78 -2.87 5.22 0.74
N CYS A 79 -2.39 5.27 1.97
CA CYS A 79 -1.46 6.29 2.42
C CYS A 79 -0.02 5.83 2.24
N ASP A 80 0.68 6.48 1.31
CA ASP A 80 2.06 6.24 0.93
C ASP A 80 3.03 6.54 2.06
N ALA A 81 4.11 5.76 2.18
CA ALA A 81 5.17 5.94 3.16
C ALA A 81 4.64 6.27 4.58
N ALA A 82 3.57 5.61 5.01
CA ALA A 82 2.84 5.96 6.22
C ALA A 82 3.69 5.83 7.50
N ASP A 83 4.73 5.01 7.47
CA ASP A 83 5.70 4.86 8.57
C ASP A 83 6.53 6.14 8.80
N MET A 84 6.70 6.98 7.76
CA MET A 84 7.47 8.23 7.83
C MET A 84 6.62 9.42 8.34
N VAL A 85 5.30 9.27 8.35
CA VAL A 85 4.36 10.31 8.80
C VAL A 85 4.03 10.12 10.29
N PRO A 86 4.02 11.18 11.11
CA PRO A 86 3.77 11.08 12.55
C PRO A 86 2.40 10.47 12.89
N TYR A 87 2.38 9.63 13.93
CA TYR A 87 1.17 9.01 14.45
C TYR A 87 0.06 10.01 14.80
N ASP A 88 0.43 11.10 15.48
CA ASP A 88 -0.52 12.12 15.92
C ASP A 88 -1.16 12.87 14.75
N PHE A 89 -0.44 13.02 13.62
CA PHE A 89 -1.04 13.54 12.40
C PHE A 89 -2.05 12.56 11.81
N TRP A 90 -1.69 11.27 11.69
CA TRP A 90 -2.64 10.27 11.19
C TRP A 90 -3.89 10.20 12.04
N LYS A 91 -3.75 10.21 13.37
CA LYS A 91 -4.88 10.25 14.30
C LYS A 91 -5.76 11.47 14.06
N GLN A 92 -5.17 12.66 13.95
CA GLN A 92 -5.88 13.91 13.68
C GLN A 92 -6.60 13.87 12.32
N ALA A 93 -5.94 13.40 11.29
CA ALA A 93 -6.50 13.32 9.93
C ALA A 93 -7.68 12.35 9.88
N ILE A 94 -7.50 11.16 10.41
CA ILE A 94 -8.51 10.10 10.37
C ILE A 94 -9.74 10.48 11.21
N ASP A 95 -9.57 11.03 12.42
CA ASP A 95 -10.68 11.52 13.22
C ASP A 95 -11.45 12.62 12.48
N SER A 96 -10.73 13.52 11.82
CA SER A 96 -11.31 14.62 11.05
C SER A 96 -12.08 14.16 9.80
N ILE A 97 -11.61 13.09 9.14
CA ILE A 97 -12.26 12.45 8.00
C ILE A 97 -13.51 11.70 8.44
N ASN A 98 -13.42 10.91 9.50
CA ASN A 98 -14.53 10.13 10.02
C ASN A 98 -15.69 11.03 10.54
N ALA A 99 -15.37 12.22 11.04
CA ALA A 99 -16.39 13.20 11.46
C ALA A 99 -17.21 13.77 10.30
N LEU A 100 -16.73 13.67 9.04
CA LEU A 100 -17.43 14.23 7.87
C LEU A 100 -18.54 13.35 7.34
N SER A 101 -18.41 12.02 7.43
CA SER A 101 -18.94 11.29 6.29
C SER A 101 -20.21 10.54 6.54
N GLY A 102 -20.52 10.08 7.71
CA GLY A 102 -21.57 9.04 7.81
C GLY A 102 -21.32 7.82 6.89
N ARG A 103 -20.16 7.76 6.19
CA ARG A 103 -19.71 6.65 5.33
C ARG A 103 -18.53 5.96 5.98
N ASN A 104 -18.40 4.67 5.72
CA ASN A 104 -17.18 3.93 6.07
C ASN A 104 -16.08 4.29 5.06
N ILE A 105 -15.01 4.91 5.53
CA ILE A 105 -13.85 5.27 4.69
C ILE A 105 -12.79 4.19 4.81
N ILE A 106 -12.31 3.68 3.69
CA ILE A 106 -11.26 2.66 3.63
C ILE A 106 -9.90 3.34 3.78
N LEU A 107 -9.13 2.94 4.79
CA LEU A 107 -7.82 3.51 5.08
C LEU A 107 -6.78 2.41 5.16
N LEU A 108 -5.88 2.40 4.20
CA LEU A 108 -4.76 1.49 4.07
C LEU A 108 -3.45 2.26 4.28
N ALA A 109 -2.66 1.86 5.27
CA ALA A 109 -1.32 2.41 5.48
C ALA A 109 -0.28 1.56 4.74
N GLU A 110 0.52 2.18 3.88
CA GLU A 110 1.75 1.55 3.43
C GLU A 110 2.80 1.67 4.54
N GLY A 111 3.01 0.59 5.22
CA GLY A 111 3.94 0.51 6.34
C GLY A 111 3.64 -0.67 7.24
N GLY A 112 4.56 -0.93 8.19
CA GLY A 112 4.49 -2.05 9.12
C GLY A 112 4.20 -1.65 10.56
N ARG A 113 4.20 -0.37 10.91
CA ARG A 113 4.02 0.11 12.28
C ARG A 113 2.67 -0.32 12.84
N SER A 114 2.68 -0.89 14.05
CA SER A 114 1.45 -1.35 14.72
C SER A 114 0.54 -0.21 15.19
N ASP A 115 1.08 0.99 15.38
CA ASP A 115 0.34 2.18 15.81
C ASP A 115 -0.57 2.77 14.69
N HIS A 116 -0.42 2.37 13.44
CA HIS A 116 -1.37 2.69 12.37
C HIS A 116 -2.80 2.28 12.75
N PHE A 117 -2.97 1.12 13.36
CA PHE A 117 -4.29 0.66 13.82
C PHE A 117 -4.86 1.56 14.93
N ASN A 118 -4.00 2.04 15.84
CA ASN A 118 -4.39 2.99 16.89
C ASN A 118 -4.76 4.36 16.31
N ALA A 119 -4.11 4.78 15.23
CA ALA A 119 -4.46 6.01 14.52
C ALA A 119 -5.82 5.93 13.81
N GLY A 120 -6.30 4.71 13.48
CA GLY A 120 -7.60 4.48 12.87
C GLY A 120 -7.56 3.76 11.52
N PHE A 121 -6.41 3.44 10.97
CA PHE A 121 -6.32 2.61 9.76
C PHE A 121 -6.98 1.25 9.97
N GLN A 122 -7.65 0.72 8.94
CA GLN A 122 -8.19 -0.64 8.96
C GLN A 122 -7.18 -1.66 8.46
N LEU A 123 -6.27 -1.24 7.56
CA LEU A 123 -5.29 -2.09 6.91
C LEU A 123 -3.91 -1.47 6.98
N ASN A 124 -2.89 -2.31 7.10
CA ASN A 124 -1.52 -1.97 6.74
C ASN A 124 -0.83 -3.15 6.04
N TYR A 125 0.36 -2.92 5.51
CA TYR A 125 1.07 -3.91 4.69
C TYR A 125 1.63 -5.06 5.54
N GLY A 126 1.47 -6.30 5.07
CA GLY A 126 2.03 -7.50 5.66
C GLY A 126 3.45 -7.78 5.15
N TRP A 127 4.38 -6.86 5.38
CA TRP A 127 5.77 -6.96 4.91
C TRP A 127 6.50 -8.18 5.46
N ASP A 128 6.30 -8.52 6.75
CA ASP A 128 6.94 -9.68 7.37
C ASP A 128 6.48 -10.98 6.71
N PHE A 129 5.19 -11.07 6.39
CA PHE A 129 4.63 -12.22 5.69
C PHE A 129 5.19 -12.35 4.26
N TYR A 130 5.25 -11.24 3.52
CA TYR A 130 5.84 -11.21 2.18
C TYR A 130 7.32 -11.64 2.20
N GLY A 131 8.11 -11.10 3.12
CA GLY A 131 9.51 -11.50 3.31
C GLY A 131 9.65 -12.98 3.65
N LYS A 132 8.76 -13.52 4.50
CA LYS A 132 8.76 -14.94 4.85
C LYS A 132 8.33 -15.81 3.67
N LEU A 133 7.37 -15.36 2.87
CA LEU A 133 6.95 -16.04 1.66
C LEU A 133 8.13 -16.22 0.69
N LYS A 134 8.87 -15.16 0.39
CA LYS A 134 10.11 -15.22 -0.41
C LYS A 134 11.13 -16.19 0.18
N SER A 135 11.31 -16.16 1.49
CA SER A 135 12.26 -17.04 2.19
C SER A 135 11.92 -18.53 2.02
N VAL A 136 10.65 -18.90 2.02
CA VAL A 136 10.21 -20.29 1.79
C VAL A 136 10.58 -20.76 0.38
N TRP A 137 10.38 -19.94 -0.64
CA TRP A 137 10.78 -20.25 -2.02
C TRP A 137 12.32 -20.30 -2.18
N ASN A 138 13.05 -19.64 -1.28
CA ASN A 138 14.51 -19.73 -1.17
C ASN A 138 14.97 -20.90 -0.25
N GLY A 139 14.13 -21.89 0.00
CA GLY A 139 14.48 -23.12 0.69
C GLY A 139 14.28 -23.14 2.20
N GLN A 140 13.71 -22.10 2.80
CA GLN A 140 13.37 -22.13 4.23
C GLN A 140 12.10 -22.97 4.49
N ALA A 141 11.96 -23.45 5.73
CA ALA A 141 10.81 -24.26 6.13
C ALA A 141 9.49 -23.48 6.06
N ALA A 142 8.48 -24.05 5.44
CA ALA A 142 7.14 -23.46 5.28
C ALA A 142 6.43 -23.15 6.60
N GLY A 143 6.74 -23.87 7.69
CA GLY A 143 6.20 -23.60 9.02
C GLY A 143 6.45 -22.16 9.51
N GLY A 144 7.47 -21.49 8.99
CA GLY A 144 7.73 -20.08 9.28
C GLY A 144 6.62 -19.14 8.81
N LEU A 145 5.90 -19.47 7.75
CA LEU A 145 4.74 -18.68 7.28
C LEU A 145 3.63 -18.66 8.33
N TYR A 146 3.32 -19.82 8.90
CA TYR A 146 2.29 -19.90 9.95
C TYR A 146 2.71 -19.12 11.19
N ALA A 147 3.96 -19.23 11.62
CA ALA A 147 4.46 -18.47 12.77
C ALA A 147 4.36 -16.96 12.54
N THR A 148 4.78 -16.45 11.36
CA THR A 148 4.67 -15.04 11.00
C THR A 148 3.20 -14.59 10.95
N HIS A 149 2.33 -15.38 10.31
CA HIS A 149 0.89 -15.09 10.28
C HIS A 149 0.28 -14.97 11.68
N ARG A 150 0.60 -15.89 12.58
CA ARG A 150 0.15 -15.84 13.97
C ARG A 150 0.66 -14.61 14.71
N GLN A 151 1.93 -14.26 14.52
CA GLN A 151 2.52 -13.07 15.13
C GLN A 151 1.83 -11.78 14.64
N GLU A 152 1.57 -11.68 13.35
CA GLU A 152 0.84 -10.53 12.79
C GLU A 152 -0.61 -10.47 13.29
N GLN A 153 -1.31 -11.61 13.41
CA GLN A 153 -2.66 -11.64 14.00
C GLN A 153 -2.67 -11.15 15.44
N LEU A 154 -1.69 -11.57 16.26
CA LEU A 154 -1.59 -11.17 17.66
C LEU A 154 -1.27 -9.67 17.82
N SER A 155 -0.56 -9.07 16.86
CA SER A 155 -0.24 -7.64 16.85
C SER A 155 -1.30 -6.77 16.17
N THR A 156 -2.35 -7.37 15.61
CA THR A 156 -3.42 -6.68 14.90
C THR A 156 -4.66 -6.58 15.78
N GLN A 157 -5.24 -5.39 15.89
CA GLN A 157 -6.46 -5.16 16.67
C GLN A 157 -7.67 -5.85 16.05
N THR A 158 -8.66 -6.17 16.90
CA THR A 158 -9.95 -6.74 16.44
C THR A 158 -10.61 -5.84 15.39
N GLY A 159 -11.04 -6.43 14.28
CA GLY A 159 -11.64 -5.72 13.14
C GLY A 159 -10.65 -5.02 12.21
N LYS A 160 -9.35 -5.19 12.45
CA LYS A 160 -8.26 -4.71 11.59
C LYS A 160 -7.57 -5.89 10.92
N THR A 161 -6.85 -5.65 9.83
CA THR A 161 -6.17 -6.75 9.12
C THR A 161 -4.94 -6.27 8.35
N ARG A 162 -4.20 -7.22 7.79
CA ARG A 162 -3.02 -6.96 6.95
C ARG A 162 -3.37 -7.10 5.47
N LEU A 163 -2.78 -6.24 4.64
CA LEU A 163 -2.75 -6.43 3.20
C LEU A 163 -1.74 -7.54 2.87
N ARG A 164 -2.16 -8.51 2.07
CA ARG A 164 -1.35 -9.66 1.63
C ARG A 164 -1.02 -9.55 0.16
N PHE A 165 0.22 -9.77 -0.21
CA PHE A 165 0.66 -9.65 -1.60
C PHE A 165 1.84 -10.56 -1.93
N THR A 166 1.96 -10.91 -3.20
CA THR A 166 3.14 -11.56 -3.78
C THR A 166 4.03 -10.56 -4.50
N THR A 167 3.51 -9.37 -4.77
CA THR A 167 4.18 -8.19 -5.32
C THR A 167 3.31 -6.96 -5.12
N ASN A 168 3.87 -5.79 -5.36
CA ASN A 168 3.19 -4.51 -5.52
C ASN A 168 3.97 -3.68 -6.56
N HIS A 169 3.60 -2.40 -6.73
CA HIS A 169 4.25 -1.54 -7.72
C HIS A 169 5.75 -1.32 -7.46
N ASP A 170 6.16 -1.24 -6.18
CA ASP A 170 7.57 -1.09 -5.79
C ASP A 170 8.33 -2.40 -5.99
N GLU A 171 7.84 -3.48 -5.42
CA GLU A 171 8.51 -4.78 -5.47
C GLU A 171 8.65 -5.29 -6.91
N SER A 172 7.63 -5.06 -7.75
CA SER A 172 7.71 -5.43 -9.17
C SER A 172 8.76 -4.63 -9.95
N ALA A 173 9.07 -3.41 -9.51
CA ALA A 173 10.06 -2.53 -10.15
C ALA A 173 11.47 -2.72 -9.59
N TRP A 174 11.59 -2.83 -8.27
CA TRP A 174 12.87 -2.80 -7.56
C TRP A 174 13.42 -4.17 -7.15
N ASP A 175 12.56 -5.18 -6.98
CA ASP A 175 12.96 -6.56 -6.66
C ASP A 175 12.75 -7.45 -7.90
N ALA A 176 11.66 -8.19 -7.96
CA ALA A 176 11.33 -9.02 -9.11
C ALA A 176 9.83 -9.33 -9.18
N THR A 177 9.38 -9.79 -10.35
CA THR A 177 7.99 -10.22 -10.51
C THR A 177 7.72 -11.58 -9.83
N PRO A 178 6.48 -11.92 -9.50
CA PRO A 178 6.14 -13.21 -8.91
C PRO A 178 6.61 -14.41 -9.72
N MET A 179 6.64 -14.29 -11.05
CA MET A 179 7.14 -15.36 -11.93
C MET A 179 8.62 -15.68 -11.68
N THR A 180 9.41 -14.66 -11.37
CA THR A 180 10.84 -14.80 -11.04
C THR A 180 11.02 -15.24 -9.59
N LEU A 181 10.35 -14.57 -8.63
CA LEU A 181 10.49 -14.81 -7.19
C LEU A 181 10.06 -16.21 -6.77
N PHE A 182 9.05 -16.76 -7.43
CA PHE A 182 8.41 -18.03 -7.03
C PHE A 182 8.62 -19.16 -8.04
N ASN A 183 9.69 -19.10 -8.85
CA ASN A 183 10.10 -20.17 -9.76
C ASN A 183 9.07 -20.52 -10.85
N GLY A 184 8.51 -19.51 -11.50
CA GLY A 184 7.59 -19.66 -12.63
C GLY A 184 6.12 -19.75 -12.22
N GLN A 185 5.27 -20.04 -13.20
CA GLN A 185 3.81 -19.95 -13.07
C GLN A 185 3.24 -20.75 -11.90
N LYS A 186 3.64 -22.02 -11.75
CA LYS A 186 3.11 -22.88 -10.67
C LYS A 186 3.46 -22.33 -9.28
N GLY A 187 4.68 -21.86 -9.12
CA GLY A 187 5.12 -21.26 -7.87
C GLY A 187 4.45 -19.92 -7.59
N ALA A 188 4.31 -19.06 -8.61
CA ALA A 188 3.60 -17.80 -8.49
C ALA A 188 2.12 -17.98 -8.09
N LEU A 189 1.43 -18.95 -8.70
CA LEU A 189 0.04 -19.30 -8.34
C LEU A 189 -0.05 -19.89 -6.93
N ALA A 190 0.88 -20.76 -6.54
CA ALA A 190 0.92 -21.30 -5.18
C ALA A 190 1.15 -20.20 -4.13
N ALA A 191 2.10 -19.28 -4.37
CA ALA A 191 2.36 -18.14 -3.51
C ALA A 191 1.14 -17.23 -3.41
N SER A 192 0.46 -16.95 -4.53
CA SER A 192 -0.77 -16.14 -4.56
C SER A 192 -1.92 -16.82 -3.82
N SER A 193 -2.09 -18.14 -3.96
CA SER A 193 -3.09 -18.89 -3.20
C SER A 193 -2.85 -18.78 -1.69
N ILE A 194 -1.60 -18.84 -1.25
CA ILE A 194 -1.26 -18.64 0.16
C ILE A 194 -1.63 -17.23 0.62
N THR A 195 -1.32 -16.19 -0.16
CA THR A 195 -1.64 -14.80 0.20
C THR A 195 -3.14 -14.53 0.22
N VAL A 196 -3.91 -15.17 -0.65
CA VAL A 196 -5.37 -15.01 -0.73
C VAL A 196 -6.09 -15.73 0.41
N PHE A 197 -5.69 -16.97 0.75
CA PHE A 197 -6.46 -17.82 1.64
C PHE A 197 -5.92 -17.96 3.06
N MET A 198 -4.74 -17.44 3.36
CA MET A 198 -4.14 -17.54 4.68
C MET A 198 -4.60 -16.44 5.66
N GLY A 199 -5.53 -15.61 5.25
CA GLY A 199 -6.10 -14.50 6.04
C GLY A 199 -5.43 -13.16 5.79
N GLY A 200 -6.23 -12.11 5.83
CA GLY A 200 -5.89 -10.75 5.41
C GLY A 200 -6.69 -10.34 4.18
N VAL A 201 -6.36 -9.19 3.60
CA VAL A 201 -6.94 -8.72 2.33
C VAL A 201 -5.91 -8.89 1.23
N PRO A 202 -6.21 -9.65 0.16
CA PRO A 202 -5.25 -9.86 -0.91
C PRO A 202 -5.13 -8.62 -1.80
N LEU A 203 -3.90 -8.30 -2.20
CA LEU A 203 -3.57 -7.35 -3.26
C LEU A 203 -3.14 -8.12 -4.50
N ILE A 204 -3.80 -7.86 -5.62
CA ILE A 204 -3.37 -8.29 -6.95
C ILE A 204 -2.83 -7.06 -7.67
N TYR A 205 -1.54 -7.05 -7.97
CA TYR A 205 -0.92 -5.97 -8.73
C TYR A 205 -0.99 -6.27 -10.21
N GLY A 206 -1.47 -5.30 -10.98
CA GLY A 206 -1.67 -5.43 -12.43
C GLY A 206 -0.44 -5.93 -13.17
N SER A 207 -0.65 -6.93 -14.03
CA SER A 207 0.27 -7.78 -14.76
C SER A 207 0.71 -9.09 -14.09
N GLN A 208 0.55 -9.25 -12.77
CA GLN A 208 0.86 -10.54 -12.15
C GLN A 208 -0.10 -11.66 -12.59
N GLU A 209 -1.37 -11.32 -12.82
CA GLU A 209 -2.43 -12.24 -13.27
C GLU A 209 -2.23 -12.74 -14.70
N VAL A 210 -1.43 -12.05 -15.50
CA VAL A 210 -1.02 -12.50 -16.85
C VAL A 210 0.42 -13.00 -16.91
N GLY A 211 1.03 -13.23 -15.73
CA GLY A 211 2.33 -13.86 -15.61
C GLY A 211 3.49 -13.07 -16.20
N ARG A 212 3.44 -11.74 -16.12
CA ARG A 212 4.54 -10.90 -16.63
C ARG A 212 5.86 -11.29 -15.97
N ILE A 213 6.89 -11.54 -16.78
CA ILE A 213 8.24 -11.89 -16.32
C ILE A 213 9.12 -10.65 -16.15
N PRO A 214 9.22 -9.73 -17.14
CA PRO A 214 10.03 -8.53 -16.96
C PRO A 214 9.46 -7.62 -15.89
N ALA A 215 10.32 -7.01 -15.08
CA ALA A 215 9.94 -5.95 -14.15
C ALA A 215 9.18 -4.82 -14.87
N LEU A 216 8.26 -4.17 -14.14
CA LEU A 216 7.62 -2.94 -14.62
C LEU A 216 8.47 -1.75 -14.20
N PRO A 217 9.15 -1.08 -15.14
CA PRO A 217 9.98 0.05 -14.77
C PRO A 217 9.14 1.23 -14.29
N PHE A 218 9.61 1.91 -13.24
CA PHE A 218 8.90 3.00 -12.58
C PHE A 218 8.71 4.24 -13.47
N PHE A 219 9.76 4.58 -14.20
CA PHE A 219 9.86 5.87 -14.91
C PHE A 219 9.82 5.72 -16.42
N SER A 220 9.16 4.69 -16.93
CA SER A 220 9.02 4.50 -18.36
C SER A 220 7.64 4.00 -18.74
N ASN A 221 7.25 4.24 -19.99
CA ASN A 221 6.04 3.66 -20.56
C ASN A 221 6.34 2.20 -20.95
N ALA A 222 5.83 1.26 -20.15
CA ALA A 222 5.95 -0.18 -20.39
C ALA A 222 4.55 -0.78 -20.48
N PRO A 223 4.01 -0.95 -21.70
CA PRO A 223 2.68 -1.52 -21.89
C PRO A 223 2.63 -2.97 -21.38
N ILE A 224 1.48 -3.33 -20.81
CA ILE A 224 1.20 -4.67 -20.33
C ILE A 224 0.41 -5.42 -21.43
N ASP A 225 0.90 -6.58 -21.83
CA ASP A 225 0.12 -7.50 -22.68
C ASP A 225 -0.82 -8.32 -21.78
N TRP A 226 -2.07 -7.90 -21.73
CA TRP A 226 -3.11 -8.54 -20.94
C TRP A 226 -3.57 -9.90 -21.51
N THR A 227 -3.05 -10.32 -22.63
CA THR A 227 -3.34 -11.60 -23.28
C THR A 227 -2.18 -12.61 -23.18
N ALA A 228 -1.09 -12.23 -22.52
CA ALA A 228 0.16 -13.00 -22.51
C ALA A 228 0.02 -14.42 -21.92
N ASN A 229 -0.86 -14.61 -20.94
CA ASN A 229 -1.03 -15.91 -20.27
C ASN A 229 -2.49 -16.13 -19.84
N PRO A 230 -3.36 -16.63 -20.77
CA PRO A 230 -4.77 -16.85 -20.48
C PRO A 230 -5.02 -17.85 -19.34
N ASP A 231 -4.22 -18.93 -19.25
CA ASP A 231 -4.38 -19.96 -18.22
C ASP A 231 -4.12 -19.39 -16.82
N MET A 232 -3.13 -18.52 -16.70
CA MET A 232 -2.83 -17.86 -15.42
C MET A 232 -3.92 -16.85 -15.06
N LEU A 233 -4.43 -16.10 -16.01
CA LEU A 233 -5.56 -15.19 -15.81
C LEU A 233 -6.81 -15.94 -15.34
N GLU A 234 -7.14 -17.08 -15.94
CA GLU A 234 -8.25 -17.93 -15.54
C GLU A 234 -8.06 -18.41 -14.08
N ALA A 235 -6.86 -18.89 -13.74
CA ALA A 235 -6.57 -19.32 -12.37
C ALA A 235 -6.74 -18.20 -11.33
N TYR A 236 -6.36 -16.96 -11.65
CA TYR A 236 -6.61 -15.81 -10.78
C TYR A 236 -8.10 -15.46 -10.67
N GLN A 237 -8.85 -15.55 -11.77
CA GLN A 237 -10.30 -15.34 -11.77
C GLN A 237 -11.01 -16.35 -10.87
N GLU A 238 -10.67 -17.63 -10.98
CA GLU A 238 -11.21 -18.69 -10.12
C GLU A 238 -10.85 -18.46 -8.65
N MET A 239 -9.58 -18.14 -8.37
CA MET A 239 -9.09 -17.86 -7.01
C MET A 239 -9.88 -16.70 -6.37
N MET A 240 -10.08 -15.62 -7.10
CA MET A 240 -10.82 -14.45 -6.61
C MET A 240 -12.32 -14.70 -6.52
N ALA A 241 -12.90 -15.52 -7.40
CA ALA A 241 -14.29 -15.94 -7.30
C ALA A 241 -14.54 -16.75 -6.02
N ILE A 242 -13.64 -17.68 -5.68
CA ILE A 242 -13.71 -18.43 -4.41
C ILE A 242 -13.57 -17.47 -3.21
N TYR A 243 -12.57 -16.57 -3.23
CA TYR A 243 -12.34 -15.62 -2.15
C TYR A 243 -13.56 -14.72 -1.89
N THR A 244 -14.17 -14.18 -2.95
CA THR A 244 -15.31 -13.26 -2.82
C THR A 244 -16.63 -13.96 -2.48
N SER A 245 -16.75 -15.27 -2.74
CA SER A 245 -17.93 -16.07 -2.38
C SER A 245 -17.84 -16.70 -0.99
N SER A 246 -16.68 -16.65 -0.35
CA SER A 246 -16.47 -17.20 0.99
C SER A 246 -16.79 -16.13 2.04
N PRO A 247 -17.56 -16.46 3.09
CA PRO A 247 -17.96 -15.52 4.14
C PRO A 247 -16.80 -15.09 5.03
#